data_b12e0224b2d73a980ae337d79529ce21
#
_entry.id   b12e0224b2d73a980ae337d79529ce21
#
_cell.length_a   1.000
_cell.length_b   1.000
_cell.length_c   1.000
_cell.angle_alpha   90.00
_cell.angle_beta   90.00
_cell.angle_gamma   90.00
#
_symmetry.space_group_name_H-M   'P 1'
#
loop_
_entity.id
_entity.type
_entity.pdbx_description
1 polymer ?
#
loop_
_entity_poly.entity_id
_entity_poly.type
_entity_poly.pdbx_seq_one_letter_code
_entity_poly.pdbx_strand_id
1 'polypeptide(L)'
;EIGSTIKNTALEISKQNRVLYINTPMDISIRLRGNKQSPSYIRRMAVIKGEASPLRQINANMWVLDCPFTVLSANFLPASLFNIVNRKNNARIARWIVEQATALGFKNYIHLIDTDIYRSRYLKEYIHPAVSIYYRRDYIIGEAYWRRHGTRLEPELAASADLVLANSTRFAAELQAYNPHTYPIETGVNLTLYNPAKEYETPDDVQNIPHPIIGYMGTINSTRLDGELLYQIISQRPDYSFVFTGPEDDIFRRNRIHSLKNAYFTGQKKVDELPAYIAAYDVCINPQMVNEITDGNYPLKIDEYLAMGKPTVATSTHTMRNIFAGHTHLAINPEEWLAAIDRAVTEADDKELAKQRIAFAETHSWGHSVKKIYEIIDSFLKKKTT
;
A
#
# COMPACT_ATOMS: atom_id res chain seq x y z
N GLU A 1 -0.80 -5.97 -12.64
CA GLU A 1 -1.30 -5.00 -11.63
C GLU A 1 -0.43 -5.11 -10.39
N ILE A 2 0.04 -3.99 -9.87
CA ILE A 2 0.79 -3.93 -8.60
C ILE A 2 -0.16 -4.38 -7.49
N GLY A 3 0.27 -5.30 -6.63
CA GLY A 3 -0.47 -5.71 -5.45
C GLY A 3 -0.73 -4.50 -4.54
N SER A 4 -1.95 -4.34 -4.05
CA SER A 4 -2.29 -3.28 -3.09
C SER A 4 -2.85 -3.90 -1.81
N THR A 5 -2.59 -3.25 -0.69
CA THR A 5 -3.09 -3.65 0.62
C THR A 5 -4.58 -3.96 0.58
N ILE A 6 -5.40 -3.05 0.06
CA ILE A 6 -6.85 -3.24 0.06
C ILE A 6 -7.32 -4.37 -0.84
N LYS A 7 -6.63 -4.60 -1.97
CA LYS A 7 -6.94 -5.74 -2.85
C LYS A 7 -6.65 -7.07 -2.14
N ASN A 8 -5.50 -7.18 -1.48
CA ASN A 8 -5.13 -8.37 -0.72
C ASN A 8 -6.07 -8.60 0.47
N THR A 9 -6.42 -7.54 1.20
CA THR A 9 -7.44 -7.58 2.26
C THR A 9 -8.78 -8.08 1.71
N ALA A 10 -9.24 -7.55 0.57
CA ALA A 10 -10.50 -7.97 -0.05
C ALA A 10 -10.47 -9.43 -0.52
N LEU A 11 -9.34 -9.89 -1.09
CA LEU A 11 -9.14 -11.29 -1.48
C LEU A 11 -9.15 -12.22 -0.26
N GLU A 12 -8.52 -11.82 0.85
CA GLU A 12 -8.52 -12.60 2.08
C GLU A 12 -9.92 -12.68 2.68
N ILE A 13 -10.64 -11.55 2.77
CA ILE A 13 -12.06 -11.51 3.21
C ILE A 13 -12.92 -12.43 2.32
N SER A 14 -12.66 -12.48 1.02
CA SER A 14 -13.44 -13.27 0.07
C SER A 14 -13.34 -14.79 0.26
N LYS A 15 -12.38 -15.27 1.05
CA LYS A 15 -12.29 -16.69 1.41
C LYS A 15 -13.47 -17.16 2.28
N GLN A 16 -14.07 -16.24 3.07
CA GLN A 16 -15.12 -16.56 4.02
C GLN A 16 -16.40 -15.75 3.82
N ASN A 17 -16.31 -14.57 3.20
CA ASN A 17 -17.43 -13.64 3.02
C ASN A 17 -17.55 -13.15 1.59
N ARG A 18 -18.76 -12.73 1.22
CA ARG A 18 -19.01 -12.10 -0.07
C ARG A 18 -18.44 -10.69 -0.09
N VAL A 19 -17.72 -10.33 -1.15
CA VAL A 19 -17.07 -9.01 -1.32
C VAL A 19 -17.47 -8.36 -2.63
N LEU A 20 -17.96 -7.13 -2.56
CA LEU A 20 -18.11 -6.24 -3.70
C LEU A 20 -17.02 -5.17 -3.63
N TYR A 21 -15.96 -5.36 -4.41
CA TYR A 21 -14.83 -4.43 -4.49
C TYR A 21 -15.12 -3.35 -5.53
N ILE A 22 -15.12 -2.08 -5.10
CA ILE A 22 -15.52 -0.96 -5.95
C ILE A 22 -14.28 -0.14 -6.31
N ASN A 23 -13.97 -0.09 -7.60
CA ASN A 23 -12.91 0.77 -8.10
C ASN A 23 -13.33 2.24 -8.04
N THR A 24 -12.39 3.10 -7.67
CA THR A 24 -12.60 4.55 -7.62
C THR A 24 -13.09 5.09 -8.97
N PRO A 25 -14.24 5.81 -9.02
CA PRO A 25 -14.75 6.40 -10.24
C PRO A 25 -13.75 7.38 -10.88
N MET A 26 -13.71 7.40 -12.20
CA MET A 26 -12.94 8.38 -12.96
C MET A 26 -13.63 9.75 -12.89
N ASP A 27 -12.88 10.80 -12.57
CA ASP A 27 -13.38 12.17 -12.72
C ASP A 27 -13.10 12.75 -14.13
N ILE A 28 -13.74 13.87 -14.45
CA ILE A 28 -13.62 14.52 -15.77
C ILE A 28 -12.16 14.93 -16.05
N SER A 29 -11.41 15.38 -15.05
CA SER A 29 -10.01 15.78 -15.22
C SER A 29 -9.14 14.58 -15.61
N ILE A 30 -9.30 13.45 -14.94
CA ILE A 30 -8.59 12.20 -15.27
C ILE A 30 -9.00 11.74 -16.68
N ARG A 31 -10.29 11.84 -17.04
CA ARG A 31 -10.76 11.47 -18.39
C ARG A 31 -10.09 12.30 -19.49
N LEU A 32 -9.86 13.58 -19.26
CA LEU A 32 -9.29 14.49 -20.27
C LEU A 32 -7.75 14.44 -20.29
N ARG A 33 -7.10 14.37 -19.14
CA ARG A 33 -5.65 14.59 -18.96
C ARG A 33 -4.90 13.35 -18.44
N GLY A 34 -5.60 12.27 -18.09
CA GLY A 34 -4.96 11.06 -17.56
C GLY A 34 -4.11 10.34 -18.60
N ASN A 35 -3.22 9.46 -18.11
CA ASN A 35 -2.40 8.62 -18.97
C ASN A 35 -3.27 7.59 -19.72
N LYS A 36 -3.53 7.92 -21.01
CA LYS A 36 -4.40 7.12 -21.90
C LYS A 36 -3.84 5.74 -22.23
N GLN A 37 -2.56 5.49 -22.00
CA GLN A 37 -1.90 4.22 -22.24
C GLN A 37 -1.95 3.30 -21.02
N SER A 38 -2.32 3.79 -19.83
CA SER A 38 -2.39 2.95 -18.65
C SER A 38 -3.52 1.92 -18.76
N PRO A 39 -3.28 0.64 -18.39
CA PRO A 39 -4.31 -0.40 -18.42
C PRO A 39 -5.57 -0.02 -17.63
N SER A 40 -5.40 0.67 -16.49
CA SER A 40 -6.51 1.17 -15.66
C SER A 40 -7.36 2.22 -16.40
N TYR A 41 -6.74 3.14 -17.14
CA TYR A 41 -7.46 4.14 -17.92
C TYR A 41 -8.24 3.46 -19.06
N ILE A 42 -7.57 2.59 -19.84
CA ILE A 42 -8.16 1.86 -20.95
C ILE A 42 -9.40 1.09 -20.48
N ARG A 43 -9.26 0.32 -19.41
CA ARG A 43 -10.36 -0.45 -18.81
C ARG A 43 -11.54 0.42 -18.41
N ARG A 44 -11.30 1.51 -17.66
CA ARG A 44 -12.37 2.42 -17.22
C ARG A 44 -13.06 3.10 -18.39
N MET A 45 -12.32 3.48 -19.43
CA MET A 45 -12.90 4.08 -20.63
C MET A 45 -13.76 3.09 -21.42
N ALA A 46 -13.33 1.83 -21.54
CA ALA A 46 -14.14 0.78 -22.17
C ALA A 46 -15.48 0.59 -21.44
N VAL A 47 -15.46 0.58 -20.08
CA VAL A 47 -16.70 0.51 -19.27
C VAL A 47 -17.59 1.74 -19.46
N ILE A 48 -17.02 2.95 -19.45
CA ILE A 48 -17.77 4.21 -19.64
C ILE A 48 -18.42 4.28 -21.03
N LYS A 49 -17.78 3.70 -22.03
CA LYS A 49 -18.32 3.63 -23.41
C LYS A 49 -19.33 2.49 -23.63
N GLY A 50 -19.48 1.57 -22.67
CA GLY A 50 -20.31 0.38 -22.81
C GLY A 50 -19.64 -0.76 -23.61
N GLU A 51 -18.35 -0.65 -23.89
CA GLU A 51 -17.55 -1.65 -24.61
C GLU A 51 -17.11 -2.82 -23.70
N ALA A 52 -17.23 -2.67 -22.39
CA ALA A 52 -16.90 -3.68 -21.39
C ALA A 52 -17.87 -3.66 -20.21
N SER A 53 -18.14 -4.86 -19.64
CA SER A 53 -19.01 -4.98 -18.46
C SER A 53 -18.46 -4.20 -17.26
N PRO A 54 -19.28 -3.44 -16.53
CA PRO A 54 -18.87 -2.77 -15.30
C PRO A 54 -18.59 -3.76 -14.16
N LEU A 55 -19.21 -4.95 -14.19
CA LEU A 55 -19.09 -5.98 -13.16
C LEU A 55 -18.24 -7.14 -13.67
N ARG A 56 -17.28 -7.59 -12.83
CA ARG A 56 -16.45 -8.78 -13.07
C ARG A 56 -16.43 -9.64 -11.83
N GLN A 57 -16.68 -10.93 -11.96
CA GLN A 57 -16.47 -11.89 -10.89
C GLN A 57 -15.01 -12.36 -10.89
N ILE A 58 -14.36 -12.32 -9.75
CA ILE A 58 -12.95 -12.69 -9.57
C ILE A 58 -12.83 -14.11 -9.02
N ASN A 59 -13.69 -14.47 -8.07
CA ASN A 59 -13.82 -15.82 -7.52
C ASN A 59 -15.28 -16.04 -7.07
N ALA A 60 -15.57 -17.17 -6.44
CA ALA A 60 -16.93 -17.52 -6.00
C ALA A 60 -17.59 -16.43 -5.13
N ASN A 61 -16.80 -15.70 -4.34
CA ASN A 61 -17.30 -14.75 -3.35
C ASN A 61 -16.91 -13.28 -3.64
N MET A 62 -16.13 -13.00 -4.70
CA MET A 62 -15.65 -11.63 -4.96
C MET A 62 -16.01 -11.14 -6.34
N TRP A 63 -16.61 -9.95 -6.37
CA TRP A 63 -16.90 -9.17 -7.57
C TRP A 63 -16.14 -7.84 -7.53
N VAL A 64 -15.70 -7.39 -8.69
CA VAL A 64 -15.10 -6.06 -8.89
C VAL A 64 -16.03 -5.22 -9.75
N LEU A 65 -16.28 -4.00 -9.30
CA LEU A 65 -17.22 -3.07 -9.90
C LEU A 65 -16.46 -1.83 -10.40
N ASP A 66 -16.51 -1.60 -11.72
CA ASP A 66 -15.96 -0.42 -12.38
C ASP A 66 -17.09 0.56 -12.71
N CYS A 67 -16.98 1.82 -12.29
CA CYS A 67 -18.03 2.82 -12.47
C CYS A 67 -18.27 3.16 -13.96
N PRO A 68 -19.50 3.02 -14.49
CA PRO A 68 -19.83 3.24 -15.90
C PRO A 68 -20.03 4.72 -16.27
N PHE A 69 -19.70 5.65 -15.38
CA PHE A 69 -19.81 7.08 -15.62
C PHE A 69 -18.63 7.84 -15.01
N THR A 70 -18.41 9.07 -15.45
CA THR A 70 -17.48 10.00 -14.83
C THR A 70 -18.16 10.84 -13.77
N VAL A 71 -17.41 11.22 -12.71
CA VAL A 71 -17.83 12.19 -11.71
C VAL A 71 -17.25 13.57 -12.01
N LEU A 72 -17.87 14.60 -11.45
CA LEU A 72 -17.39 15.98 -11.63
C LEU A 72 -16.07 16.21 -10.89
N SER A 73 -15.09 16.82 -11.56
CA SER A 73 -13.87 17.30 -10.93
C SER A 73 -14.17 18.58 -10.15
N ALA A 74 -13.96 18.58 -8.84
CA ALA A 74 -14.34 19.67 -7.96
C ALA A 74 -13.17 20.24 -7.15
N ASN A 75 -12.01 19.58 -7.16
CA ASN A 75 -10.90 19.92 -6.25
C ASN A 75 -10.40 21.38 -6.36
N PHE A 76 -10.57 22.00 -7.52
CA PHE A 76 -10.18 23.40 -7.75
C PHE A 76 -11.16 24.44 -7.17
N LEU A 77 -12.37 24.00 -6.78
CA LEU A 77 -13.42 24.88 -6.28
C LEU A 77 -13.14 25.34 -4.82
N PRO A 78 -13.69 26.49 -4.40
CA PRO A 78 -13.78 26.86 -2.97
C PRO A 78 -14.55 25.79 -2.16
N ALA A 79 -14.28 25.72 -0.86
CA ALA A 79 -14.80 24.64 0.01
C ALA A 79 -16.34 24.48 -0.02
N SER A 80 -17.10 25.57 -0.05
CA SER A 80 -18.55 25.54 -0.12
C SER A 80 -19.07 24.91 -1.40
N LEU A 81 -18.55 25.32 -2.55
CA LEU A 81 -18.93 24.77 -3.86
C LEU A 81 -18.41 23.33 -4.02
N PHE A 82 -17.20 23.06 -3.54
CA PHE A 82 -16.67 21.70 -3.50
C PHE A 82 -17.64 20.75 -2.78
N ASN A 83 -18.12 21.13 -1.60
CA ASN A 83 -19.04 20.29 -0.82
C ASN A 83 -20.34 19.97 -1.58
N ILE A 84 -20.92 20.96 -2.26
CA ILE A 84 -22.14 20.75 -3.05
C ILE A 84 -21.90 19.74 -4.17
N VAL A 85 -20.82 19.94 -4.94
CA VAL A 85 -20.46 19.04 -6.05
C VAL A 85 -20.09 17.66 -5.54
N ASN A 86 -19.30 17.59 -4.45
CA ASN A 86 -18.85 16.34 -3.87
C ASN A 86 -20.02 15.53 -3.31
N ARG A 87 -21.00 16.17 -2.65
CA ARG A 87 -22.23 15.51 -2.17
C ARG A 87 -23.05 14.94 -3.35
N LYS A 88 -23.18 15.67 -4.45
CA LYS A 88 -23.85 15.18 -5.67
C LYS A 88 -23.12 13.99 -6.29
N ASN A 89 -21.78 14.05 -6.36
CA ASN A 89 -20.98 12.92 -6.82
C ASN A 89 -21.17 11.67 -5.93
N ASN A 90 -21.08 11.83 -4.62
CA ASN A 90 -21.27 10.74 -3.66
C ASN A 90 -22.69 10.14 -3.77
N ALA A 91 -23.73 10.96 -3.85
CA ALA A 91 -25.11 10.48 -4.01
C ALA A 91 -25.29 9.65 -5.30
N ARG A 92 -24.67 10.08 -6.42
CA ARG A 92 -24.72 9.35 -7.68
C ARG A 92 -23.97 8.01 -7.59
N ILE A 93 -22.78 8.03 -6.99
CA ILE A 93 -21.97 6.82 -6.76
C ILE A 93 -22.74 5.84 -5.86
N ALA A 94 -23.30 6.34 -4.75
CA ALA A 94 -24.04 5.52 -3.79
C ALA A 94 -25.26 4.85 -4.41
N ARG A 95 -26.06 5.59 -5.20
CA ARG A 95 -27.23 5.01 -5.89
C ARG A 95 -26.81 3.83 -6.76
N TRP A 96 -25.78 4.00 -7.55
CA TRP A 96 -25.26 2.95 -8.41
C TRP A 96 -24.71 1.76 -7.63
N ILE A 97 -23.97 2.00 -6.51
CA ILE A 97 -23.48 0.93 -5.62
C ILE A 97 -24.66 0.12 -5.07
N VAL A 98 -25.72 0.79 -4.56
CA VAL A 98 -26.88 0.14 -3.99
C VAL A 98 -27.61 -0.72 -5.03
N GLU A 99 -27.79 -0.20 -6.25
CA GLU A 99 -28.39 -0.95 -7.37
C GLU A 99 -27.62 -2.25 -7.65
N GLN A 100 -26.30 -2.17 -7.76
CA GLN A 100 -25.47 -3.35 -8.03
C GLN A 100 -25.39 -4.32 -6.85
N ALA A 101 -25.25 -3.80 -5.63
CA ALA A 101 -25.24 -4.61 -4.41
C ALA A 101 -26.58 -5.36 -4.24
N THR A 102 -27.70 -4.69 -4.49
CA THR A 102 -29.05 -5.30 -4.44
C THR A 102 -29.21 -6.39 -5.51
N ALA A 103 -28.80 -6.12 -6.75
CA ALA A 103 -28.83 -7.10 -7.84
C ALA A 103 -28.00 -8.35 -7.54
N LEU A 104 -26.90 -8.19 -6.82
CA LEU A 104 -26.06 -9.29 -6.34
C LEU A 104 -26.58 -9.92 -5.03
N GLY A 105 -27.68 -9.44 -4.45
CA GLY A 105 -28.27 -9.96 -3.21
C GLY A 105 -27.46 -9.65 -1.94
N PHE A 106 -26.68 -8.58 -1.92
CA PHE A 106 -26.03 -8.10 -0.68
C PHE A 106 -27.09 -7.51 0.26
N LYS A 107 -27.06 -7.93 1.53
CA LYS A 107 -27.91 -7.44 2.62
C LYS A 107 -27.06 -7.26 3.87
N ASN A 108 -27.38 -6.26 4.69
CA ASN A 108 -26.71 -6.00 5.98
C ASN A 108 -25.18 -5.98 5.86
N TYR A 109 -24.66 -5.31 4.84
CA TYR A 109 -23.24 -5.30 4.52
C TYR A 109 -22.44 -4.31 5.37
N ILE A 110 -21.17 -4.60 5.49
CA ILE A 110 -20.16 -3.71 6.06
C ILE A 110 -19.56 -2.88 4.92
N HIS A 111 -19.44 -1.58 5.11
CA HIS A 111 -18.80 -0.67 4.17
C HIS A 111 -17.40 -0.31 4.65
N LEU A 112 -16.36 -0.78 3.96
CA LEU A 112 -14.98 -0.43 4.22
C LEU A 112 -14.49 0.59 3.19
N ILE A 113 -14.11 1.77 3.67
CA ILE A 113 -13.57 2.89 2.90
C ILE A 113 -12.05 2.85 2.99
N ASP A 114 -11.39 2.62 1.86
CA ASP A 114 -9.94 2.61 1.77
C ASP A 114 -9.41 3.97 1.32
N THR A 115 -9.01 4.80 2.26
CA THR A 115 -8.26 6.05 2.05
C THR A 115 -8.95 7.12 1.17
N ASP A 116 -10.02 6.83 0.41
CA ASP A 116 -10.68 7.80 -0.49
C ASP A 116 -11.60 8.77 0.29
N ILE A 117 -11.02 9.87 0.77
CA ILE A 117 -11.72 10.88 1.57
C ILE A 117 -12.68 11.77 0.77
N TYR A 118 -12.59 11.82 -0.56
CA TYR A 118 -13.48 12.67 -1.37
C TYR A 118 -14.70 11.90 -1.84
N ARG A 119 -14.52 10.79 -2.52
CA ARG A 119 -15.61 10.03 -3.14
C ARG A 119 -16.39 9.17 -2.16
N SER A 120 -15.86 9.02 -0.93
CA SER A 120 -16.49 8.22 0.13
C SER A 120 -17.04 9.04 1.30
N ARG A 121 -16.78 10.36 1.38
CA ARG A 121 -17.15 11.21 2.52
C ARG A 121 -18.62 11.11 2.93
N TYR A 122 -19.52 11.03 1.96
CA TYR A 122 -20.96 11.02 2.19
C TYR A 122 -21.62 9.67 1.87
N LEU A 123 -20.87 8.63 1.48
CA LEU A 123 -21.47 7.35 1.06
C LEU A 123 -22.29 6.72 2.19
N LYS A 124 -21.83 6.73 3.44
CA LYS A 124 -22.56 6.18 4.60
C LYS A 124 -23.99 6.71 4.68
N GLU A 125 -24.18 8.01 4.40
CA GLU A 125 -25.50 8.69 4.46
C GLU A 125 -26.51 8.15 3.42
N TYR A 126 -26.00 7.56 2.32
CA TYR A 126 -26.85 7.10 1.21
C TYR A 126 -26.93 5.58 1.09
N ILE A 127 -25.90 4.85 1.50
CA ILE A 127 -25.89 3.39 1.36
C ILE A 127 -26.36 2.65 2.61
N HIS A 128 -26.44 3.34 3.76
CA HIS A 128 -26.93 2.82 5.05
C HIS A 128 -26.35 1.45 5.43
N PRO A 129 -25.02 1.30 5.57
CA PRO A 129 -24.40 0.04 5.91
C PRO A 129 -24.68 -0.34 7.37
N ALA A 130 -24.61 -1.63 7.71
CA ALA A 130 -24.69 -2.10 9.09
C ALA A 130 -23.53 -1.55 9.95
N VAL A 131 -22.33 -1.52 9.36
CA VAL A 131 -21.12 -0.90 9.93
C VAL A 131 -20.37 -0.17 8.82
N SER A 132 -19.94 1.06 9.10
CA SER A 132 -19.05 1.85 8.23
C SER A 132 -17.67 1.94 8.85
N ILE A 133 -16.66 1.55 8.09
CA ILE A 133 -15.25 1.54 8.52
C ILE A 133 -14.44 2.46 7.61
N TYR A 134 -13.73 3.41 8.19
CA TYR A 134 -12.71 4.19 7.49
C TYR A 134 -11.33 3.57 7.77
N TYR A 135 -10.60 3.20 6.71
CA TYR A 135 -9.25 2.63 6.80
C TYR A 135 -8.23 3.59 6.19
N ARG A 136 -7.41 4.24 7.06
CA ARG A 136 -6.31 5.10 6.67
C ARG A 136 -5.04 4.27 6.51
N ARG A 137 -4.56 4.14 5.25
CA ARG A 137 -3.33 3.40 4.95
C ARG A 137 -2.13 4.30 4.66
N ASP A 138 -2.38 5.47 4.12
CA ASP A 138 -1.36 6.41 3.69
C ASP A 138 -1.67 7.83 4.20
N TYR A 139 -0.63 8.64 4.39
CA TYR A 139 -0.78 10.05 4.70
C TYR A 139 -1.08 10.87 3.42
N ILE A 140 -2.25 10.61 2.82
CA ILE A 140 -2.62 11.20 1.51
C ILE A 140 -2.73 12.72 1.55
N ILE A 141 -3.06 13.32 2.69
CA ILE A 141 -3.10 14.78 2.85
C ILE A 141 -1.70 15.42 2.77
N GLY A 142 -0.63 14.64 2.80
CA GLY A 142 0.72 15.08 2.45
C GLY A 142 0.83 15.56 1.00
N GLU A 143 -0.01 15.05 0.10
CA GLU A 143 -0.04 15.45 -1.30
C GLU A 143 -0.96 16.65 -1.54
N ALA A 144 -0.51 17.62 -2.35
CA ALA A 144 -1.20 18.89 -2.59
C ALA A 144 -2.66 18.73 -3.08
N TYR A 145 -2.93 17.72 -3.91
CA TYR A 145 -4.27 17.42 -4.40
C TYR A 145 -5.23 17.09 -3.25
N TRP A 146 -4.81 16.21 -2.34
CA TRP A 146 -5.63 15.77 -1.20
C TRP A 146 -5.62 16.79 -0.07
N ARG A 147 -4.52 17.51 0.15
CA ARG A 147 -4.38 18.52 1.20
C ARG A 147 -5.44 19.60 1.10
N ARG A 148 -5.80 20.03 -0.12
CA ARG A 148 -6.68 21.20 -0.35
C ARG A 148 -8.02 21.14 0.39
N HIS A 149 -8.66 19.97 0.41
CA HIS A 149 -9.91 19.76 1.14
C HIS A 149 -9.80 18.65 2.18
N GLY A 150 -8.79 17.80 2.07
CA GLY A 150 -8.62 16.61 2.90
C GLY A 150 -8.34 16.93 4.34
N THR A 151 -7.58 17.98 4.64
CA THR A 151 -7.32 18.43 6.02
C THR A 151 -8.59 18.65 6.83
N ARG A 152 -9.69 19.01 6.18
CA ARG A 152 -11.01 19.14 6.77
C ARG A 152 -11.85 17.87 6.65
N LEU A 153 -11.82 17.24 5.48
CA LEU A 153 -12.75 16.12 5.18
C LEU A 153 -12.33 14.82 5.83
N GLU A 154 -11.05 14.58 6.05
CA GLU A 154 -10.60 13.34 6.69
C GLU A 154 -11.05 13.27 8.16
N PRO A 155 -10.87 14.30 8.99
CA PRO A 155 -11.46 14.36 10.33
C PRO A 155 -12.98 14.14 10.35
N GLU A 156 -13.70 14.80 9.43
CA GLU A 156 -15.15 14.63 9.31
C GLU A 156 -15.55 13.20 8.91
N LEU A 157 -14.78 12.55 8.02
CA LEU A 157 -15.00 11.16 7.60
C LEU A 157 -14.73 10.21 8.77
N ALA A 158 -13.61 10.39 9.48
CA ALA A 158 -13.26 9.59 10.65
C ALA A 158 -14.33 9.70 11.75
N ALA A 159 -14.78 10.94 12.06
CA ALA A 159 -15.85 11.16 13.04
C ALA A 159 -17.18 10.53 12.65
N SER A 160 -17.49 10.46 11.36
CA SER A 160 -18.75 9.89 10.86
C SER A 160 -18.74 8.36 10.71
N ALA A 161 -17.57 7.73 10.66
CA ALA A 161 -17.43 6.28 10.59
C ALA A 161 -17.84 5.62 11.93
N ASP A 162 -18.29 4.36 11.88
CA ASP A 162 -18.55 3.59 13.10
C ASP A 162 -17.24 3.09 13.70
N LEU A 163 -16.28 2.72 12.84
CA LEU A 163 -14.93 2.29 13.20
C LEU A 163 -13.91 2.99 12.31
N VAL A 164 -12.73 3.22 12.85
CA VAL A 164 -11.56 3.69 12.10
C VAL A 164 -10.42 2.69 12.26
N LEU A 165 -9.82 2.31 11.15
CA LEU A 165 -8.62 1.49 11.10
C LEU A 165 -7.46 2.33 10.55
N ALA A 166 -6.25 2.05 11.01
CA ALA A 166 -5.04 2.66 10.49
C ALA A 166 -3.91 1.63 10.43
N ASN A 167 -3.07 1.69 9.41
CA ASN A 167 -1.98 0.73 9.24
C ASN A 167 -0.74 1.03 10.10
N SER A 168 -0.81 2.05 10.95
CA SER A 168 0.24 2.33 11.93
C SER A 168 -0.32 2.91 13.22
N THR A 169 0.41 2.73 14.30
CA THR A 169 0.06 3.30 15.62
C THR A 169 0.04 4.81 15.60
N ARG A 170 0.93 5.45 14.82
CA ARG A 170 0.94 6.91 14.63
C ARG A 170 -0.35 7.40 14.00
N PHE A 171 -0.77 6.81 12.89
CA PHE A 171 -2.01 7.22 12.22
C PHE A 171 -3.26 6.91 13.05
N ALA A 172 -3.24 5.81 13.82
CA ALA A 172 -4.31 5.52 14.76
C ALA A 172 -4.40 6.60 15.85
N ALA A 173 -3.28 6.98 16.47
CA ALA A 173 -3.23 8.03 17.49
C ALA A 173 -3.74 9.40 16.97
N GLU A 174 -3.37 9.77 15.74
CA GLU A 174 -3.87 11.00 15.11
C GLU A 174 -5.40 10.99 14.91
N LEU A 175 -5.97 9.86 14.47
CA LEU A 175 -7.40 9.74 14.18
C LEU A 175 -8.25 9.47 15.42
N GLN A 176 -7.65 9.00 16.52
CA GLN A 176 -8.35 8.76 17.78
C GLN A 176 -8.97 10.02 18.38
N ALA A 177 -8.40 11.21 18.08
CA ALA A 177 -8.96 12.49 18.45
C ALA A 177 -10.35 12.75 17.81
N TYR A 178 -10.67 12.12 16.70
CA TYR A 178 -11.91 12.30 15.96
C TYR A 178 -12.88 11.11 16.13
N ASN A 179 -12.36 9.91 16.40
CA ASN A 179 -13.18 8.73 16.62
C ASN A 179 -12.54 7.83 17.69
N PRO A 180 -13.22 7.63 18.86
CA PRO A 180 -12.69 6.79 19.95
C PRO A 180 -12.58 5.29 19.56
N HIS A 181 -13.30 4.86 18.51
CA HIS A 181 -13.24 3.50 17.97
C HIS A 181 -12.18 3.38 16.86
N THR A 182 -10.97 3.89 17.14
CA THR A 182 -9.83 3.85 16.22
C THR A 182 -8.82 2.80 16.65
N TYR A 183 -8.42 1.93 15.72
CA TYR A 183 -7.55 0.77 15.99
C TYR A 183 -6.42 0.67 14.97
N PRO A 184 -5.18 0.41 15.42
CA PRO A 184 -4.09 0.06 14.51
C PRO A 184 -4.27 -1.37 14.00
N ILE A 185 -4.05 -1.54 12.69
CA ILE A 185 -4.07 -2.84 12.00
C ILE A 185 -2.80 -2.95 11.19
N GLU A 186 -1.97 -3.92 11.50
CA GLU A 186 -0.81 -4.26 10.72
C GLU A 186 -1.27 -4.73 9.33
N THR A 187 -0.51 -4.40 8.29
CA THR A 187 -0.72 -4.95 6.96
C THR A 187 -0.13 -6.35 6.87
N GLY A 188 -0.37 -7.06 5.79
CA GLY A 188 0.07 -8.44 5.66
C GLY A 188 0.98 -8.67 4.45
N VAL A 189 1.74 -9.76 4.51
CA VAL A 189 2.50 -10.31 3.40
C VAL A 189 1.77 -11.51 2.78
N ASN A 190 1.96 -11.71 1.49
CA ASN A 190 1.47 -12.89 0.79
C ASN A 190 2.49 -14.03 0.90
N LEU A 191 2.38 -14.84 1.95
CA LEU A 191 3.28 -15.97 2.22
C LEU A 191 3.24 -17.09 1.16
N THR A 192 2.20 -17.15 0.33
CA THR A 192 2.14 -18.09 -0.81
C THR A 192 3.03 -17.62 -1.95
N LEU A 193 3.11 -16.31 -2.15
CA LEU A 193 3.97 -15.68 -3.16
C LEU A 193 5.43 -15.61 -2.68
N TYR A 194 5.65 -15.00 -1.51
CA TYR A 194 6.96 -14.86 -0.88
C TYR A 194 7.21 -16.07 0.03
N ASN A 195 7.62 -17.19 -0.59
CA ASN A 195 7.79 -18.47 0.10
C ASN A 195 9.24 -18.93 0.02
N PRO A 196 10.01 -18.86 1.10
CA PRO A 196 11.43 -19.19 1.11
C PRO A 196 11.72 -20.69 0.93
N ALA A 197 10.70 -21.55 1.02
CA ALA A 197 10.84 -22.99 0.77
C ALA A 197 10.80 -23.34 -0.73
N LYS A 198 10.44 -22.36 -1.60
CA LYS A 198 10.50 -22.55 -3.07
C LYS A 198 11.91 -22.28 -3.57
N GLU A 199 12.30 -23.07 -4.57
CA GLU A 199 13.47 -22.74 -5.38
C GLU A 199 13.12 -21.67 -6.40
N TYR A 200 13.95 -20.65 -6.51
CA TYR A 200 13.82 -19.55 -7.46
C TYR A 200 15.01 -19.54 -8.41
N GLU A 201 14.74 -19.54 -9.70
CA GLU A 201 15.77 -19.28 -10.68
C GLU A 201 16.20 -17.83 -10.61
N THR A 202 17.51 -17.59 -10.58
CA THR A 202 18.03 -16.21 -10.58
C THR A 202 17.67 -15.52 -11.88
N PRO A 203 17.06 -14.31 -11.85
CA PRO A 203 16.71 -13.60 -13.06
C PRO A 203 17.91 -13.27 -13.94
N ASP A 204 17.76 -13.37 -15.27
CA ASP A 204 18.85 -13.19 -16.25
C ASP A 204 19.58 -11.85 -16.12
N ASP A 205 18.84 -10.79 -15.73
CA ASP A 205 19.38 -9.44 -15.56
C ASP A 205 20.08 -9.21 -14.19
N VAL A 206 20.10 -10.24 -13.35
CA VAL A 206 20.81 -10.23 -12.05
C VAL A 206 21.90 -11.31 -11.96
N GLN A 207 21.78 -12.41 -12.70
CA GLN A 207 22.62 -13.61 -12.57
C GLN A 207 24.15 -13.35 -12.69
N ASN A 208 24.56 -12.31 -13.42
CA ASN A 208 25.96 -11.97 -13.62
C ASN A 208 26.44 -10.79 -12.76
N ILE A 209 25.62 -10.30 -11.82
CA ILE A 209 25.98 -9.22 -10.91
C ILE A 209 26.83 -9.79 -9.78
N PRO A 210 27.99 -9.19 -9.48
CA PRO A 210 28.85 -9.66 -8.39
C PRO A 210 28.18 -9.57 -7.02
N HIS A 211 28.40 -10.57 -6.18
CA HIS A 211 27.98 -10.57 -4.78
C HIS A 211 29.02 -9.86 -3.89
N PRO A 212 28.62 -9.27 -2.72
CA PRO A 212 27.24 -9.28 -2.22
C PRO A 212 26.33 -8.30 -2.95
N ILE A 213 25.08 -8.71 -3.16
CA ILE A 213 24.01 -7.91 -3.78
C ILE A 213 23.14 -7.27 -2.71
N ILE A 214 23.14 -5.94 -2.68
CA ILE A 214 22.31 -5.12 -1.81
C ILE A 214 21.09 -4.66 -2.61
N GLY A 215 19.93 -5.26 -2.38
CA GLY A 215 18.75 -5.10 -3.23
C GLY A 215 17.67 -4.18 -2.66
N TYR A 216 17.09 -3.36 -3.51
CA TYR A 216 15.87 -2.61 -3.25
C TYR A 216 14.78 -3.05 -4.23
N MET A 217 13.58 -3.32 -3.72
CA MET A 217 12.40 -3.65 -4.52
C MET A 217 11.27 -2.65 -4.29
N GLY A 218 10.72 -2.10 -5.36
CA GLY A 218 9.55 -1.21 -5.33
C GLY A 218 9.72 0.02 -6.20
N THR A 219 8.73 0.92 -6.17
CA THR A 219 8.82 2.18 -6.93
C THR A 219 9.98 3.04 -6.43
N ILE A 220 10.86 3.41 -7.33
CA ILE A 220 12.02 4.26 -7.08
C ILE A 220 11.56 5.71 -7.27
N ASN A 221 11.15 6.33 -6.18
CA ASN A 221 10.44 7.60 -6.18
C ASN A 221 11.19 8.64 -5.34
N SER A 222 11.50 9.78 -5.94
CA SER A 222 12.26 10.88 -5.35
C SER A 222 11.60 11.56 -4.15
N THR A 223 10.30 11.36 -3.93
CA THR A 223 9.60 11.87 -2.73
C THR A 223 9.67 10.93 -1.54
N ARG A 224 10.08 9.68 -1.77
CA ARG A 224 10.14 8.63 -0.73
C ARG A 224 11.54 8.11 -0.46
N LEU A 225 12.40 8.03 -1.48
CA LEU A 225 13.77 7.52 -1.34
C LEU A 225 14.77 8.67 -1.24
N ASP A 226 15.76 8.48 -0.37
CA ASP A 226 16.86 9.42 -0.20
C ASP A 226 17.99 9.14 -1.21
N GLY A 227 17.91 9.82 -2.35
CA GLY A 227 18.91 9.65 -3.42
C GLY A 227 20.30 10.14 -3.05
N GLU A 228 20.44 11.09 -2.12
CA GLU A 228 21.72 11.58 -1.64
C GLU A 228 22.39 10.56 -0.70
N LEU A 229 21.62 10.03 0.24
CA LEU A 229 22.05 8.94 1.11
C LEU A 229 22.49 7.73 0.27
N LEU A 230 21.69 7.32 -0.72
CA LEU A 230 22.03 6.22 -1.61
C LEU A 230 23.35 6.47 -2.36
N TYR A 231 23.55 7.66 -2.90
CA TYR A 231 24.81 7.98 -3.57
C TYR A 231 26.01 7.84 -2.63
N GLN A 232 25.89 8.33 -1.40
CA GLN A 232 26.97 8.25 -0.40
C GLN A 232 27.30 6.82 -0.01
N ILE A 233 26.27 5.98 0.21
CA ILE A 233 26.44 4.57 0.58
C ILE A 233 27.09 3.78 -0.58
N ILE A 234 26.54 3.91 -1.79
CA ILE A 234 26.99 3.15 -2.96
C ILE A 234 28.42 3.51 -3.33
N SER A 235 28.77 4.81 -3.31
CA SER A 235 30.12 5.26 -3.65
C SER A 235 31.20 4.81 -2.65
N GLN A 236 30.84 4.56 -1.39
CA GLN A 236 31.73 4.10 -0.33
C GLN A 236 31.85 2.58 -0.22
N ARG A 237 31.08 1.82 -1.00
CA ARG A 237 31.16 0.34 -1.07
C ARG A 237 31.25 -0.11 -2.53
N PRO A 238 32.37 0.17 -3.21
CA PRO A 238 32.55 -0.20 -4.61
C PRO A 238 32.66 -1.72 -4.82
N ASP A 239 32.89 -2.48 -3.78
CA ASP A 239 32.94 -3.94 -3.70
C ASP A 239 31.57 -4.59 -3.52
N TYR A 240 30.51 -3.81 -3.26
CA TYR A 240 29.13 -4.28 -3.19
C TYR A 240 28.35 -3.86 -4.43
N SER A 241 27.43 -4.71 -4.87
CA SER A 241 26.51 -4.41 -5.98
C SER A 241 25.17 -3.96 -5.45
N PHE A 242 24.70 -2.80 -5.87
CA PHE A 242 23.41 -2.26 -5.47
C PHE A 242 22.38 -2.42 -6.60
N VAL A 243 21.34 -3.23 -6.37
CA VAL A 243 20.34 -3.57 -7.37
C VAL A 243 19.00 -2.94 -7.03
N PHE A 244 18.47 -2.15 -7.96
CA PHE A 244 17.18 -1.47 -7.83
C PHE A 244 16.15 -2.08 -8.79
N THR A 245 15.15 -2.78 -8.24
CA THR A 245 14.08 -3.42 -9.00
C THR A 245 12.77 -2.66 -8.85
N GLY A 246 12.34 -2.01 -9.91
CA GLY A 246 11.08 -1.26 -9.97
C GLY A 246 11.09 -0.08 -10.93
N PRO A 247 9.91 0.56 -11.14
CA PRO A 247 9.83 1.74 -11.98
C PRO A 247 10.40 2.97 -11.28
N GLU A 248 11.09 3.82 -12.05
CA GLU A 248 11.66 5.09 -11.58
C GLU A 248 10.79 6.28 -11.99
N ASP A 249 10.74 7.30 -11.14
CA ASP A 249 10.22 8.61 -11.56
C ASP A 249 11.25 9.40 -12.42
N ASP A 250 10.79 10.47 -13.08
CA ASP A 250 11.64 11.25 -13.98
C ASP A 250 12.78 12.01 -13.27
N ILE A 251 12.65 12.27 -11.96
CA ILE A 251 13.68 12.92 -11.15
C ILE A 251 14.74 11.90 -10.81
N PHE A 252 14.35 10.70 -10.37
CA PHE A 252 15.27 9.66 -9.96
C PHE A 252 16.10 9.12 -11.14
N ARG A 253 15.51 9.01 -12.34
CA ARG A 253 16.24 8.66 -13.58
C ARG A 253 17.43 9.59 -13.89
N ARG A 254 17.40 10.82 -13.36
CA ARG A 254 18.47 11.81 -13.53
C ARG A 254 19.38 11.89 -12.31
N ASN A 255 19.19 11.07 -11.32
CA ASN A 255 20.00 11.06 -10.12
C ASN A 255 21.41 10.56 -10.45
N ARG A 256 22.40 11.14 -9.78
CA ARG A 256 23.82 10.80 -9.97
C ARG A 256 24.20 9.36 -9.60
N ILE A 257 23.34 8.62 -8.90
CA ILE A 257 23.55 7.19 -8.63
C ILE A 257 23.68 6.37 -9.91
N HIS A 258 23.07 6.80 -11.03
CA HIS A 258 23.21 6.15 -12.34
C HIS A 258 24.64 6.25 -12.93
N SER A 259 25.49 7.13 -12.41
CA SER A 259 26.90 7.22 -12.81
C SER A 259 27.82 6.22 -12.08
N LEU A 260 27.32 5.54 -11.06
CA LEU A 260 28.07 4.59 -10.27
C LEU A 260 28.09 3.20 -10.94
N LYS A 261 29.26 2.61 -11.10
CA LYS A 261 29.46 1.33 -11.82
C LYS A 261 28.86 0.12 -11.10
N ASN A 262 28.63 0.23 -9.81
CA ASN A 262 28.07 -0.80 -8.94
C ASN A 262 26.61 -0.57 -8.58
N ALA A 263 25.90 0.33 -9.31
CA ALA A 263 24.46 0.53 -9.21
C ALA A 263 23.77 -0.03 -10.46
N TYR A 264 22.84 -0.95 -10.27
CA TYR A 264 22.13 -1.67 -11.33
C TYR A 264 20.63 -1.42 -11.24
N PHE A 265 19.96 -1.18 -12.37
CA PHE A 265 18.54 -0.88 -12.45
C PHE A 265 17.83 -1.89 -13.36
N THR A 266 17.01 -2.76 -12.80
CA THR A 266 16.34 -3.84 -13.56
C THR A 266 14.98 -3.44 -14.12
N GLY A 267 14.49 -2.23 -13.76
CA GLY A 267 13.20 -1.74 -14.20
C GLY A 267 12.00 -2.43 -13.56
N GLN A 268 10.80 -2.16 -14.09
CA GLN A 268 9.56 -2.70 -13.57
C GLN A 268 9.42 -4.20 -13.89
N LYS A 269 9.05 -4.99 -12.89
CA LYS A 269 8.77 -6.43 -13.01
C LYS A 269 7.32 -6.75 -12.66
N LYS A 270 6.86 -7.93 -13.04
CA LYS A 270 5.56 -8.44 -12.60
C LYS A 270 5.65 -8.87 -11.14
N VAL A 271 4.49 -8.86 -10.47
CA VAL A 271 4.43 -9.19 -9.03
C VAL A 271 4.88 -10.63 -8.74
N ASP A 272 4.60 -11.56 -9.64
CA ASP A 272 4.98 -12.97 -9.53
C ASP A 272 6.48 -13.24 -9.77
N GLU A 273 7.20 -12.31 -10.40
CA GLU A 273 8.65 -12.37 -10.60
C GLU A 273 9.44 -11.85 -9.37
N LEU A 274 8.82 -10.97 -8.54
CA LEU A 274 9.52 -10.28 -7.45
C LEU A 274 10.19 -11.20 -6.42
N PRO A 275 9.62 -12.36 -6.03
CA PRO A 275 10.29 -13.26 -5.09
C PRO A 275 11.64 -13.77 -5.60
N ALA A 276 11.80 -13.99 -6.91
CA ALA A 276 13.07 -14.43 -7.50
C ALA A 276 14.16 -13.35 -7.36
N TYR A 277 13.79 -12.07 -7.52
CA TYR A 277 14.71 -10.95 -7.27
C TYR A 277 15.14 -10.88 -5.82
N ILE A 278 14.19 -10.97 -4.88
CA ILE A 278 14.52 -10.97 -3.44
C ILE A 278 15.39 -12.17 -3.10
N ALA A 279 15.12 -13.35 -3.66
CA ALA A 279 15.94 -14.55 -3.44
C ALA A 279 17.40 -14.34 -3.88
N ALA A 280 17.64 -13.60 -4.97
CA ALA A 280 18.95 -13.28 -5.49
C ALA A 280 19.71 -12.22 -4.66
N TYR A 281 19.08 -11.45 -3.79
CA TYR A 281 19.74 -10.45 -2.96
C TYR A 281 20.37 -11.10 -1.72
N ASP A 282 21.54 -10.62 -1.30
CA ASP A 282 22.16 -11.01 -0.03
C ASP A 282 21.58 -10.18 1.12
N VAL A 283 21.38 -8.88 0.89
CA VAL A 283 20.78 -7.93 1.84
C VAL A 283 19.68 -7.13 1.13
N CYS A 284 18.58 -6.88 1.82
CA CYS A 284 17.53 -5.99 1.33
C CYS A 284 17.60 -4.63 2.02
N ILE A 285 17.28 -3.54 1.28
CA ILE A 285 17.31 -2.18 1.83
C ILE A 285 16.00 -1.43 1.63
N ASN A 286 15.70 -0.50 2.56
CA ASN A 286 14.59 0.44 2.43
C ASN A 286 15.00 1.86 2.86
N PRO A 287 15.77 2.60 2.02
CA PRO A 287 16.35 3.90 2.32
C PRO A 287 15.34 5.04 2.13
N GLN A 288 14.35 5.09 2.99
CA GLN A 288 13.30 6.10 2.93
C GLN A 288 13.77 7.45 3.51
N MET A 289 13.37 8.54 2.89
CA MET A 289 13.41 9.86 3.52
C MET A 289 12.50 9.88 4.74
N VAL A 290 12.89 10.57 5.81
CA VAL A 290 12.02 10.81 6.97
C VAL A 290 11.25 12.11 6.75
N ASN A 291 9.98 11.99 6.44
CA ASN A 291 9.05 13.12 6.25
C ASN A 291 7.64 12.73 6.72
N GLU A 292 6.69 13.66 6.66
CA GLU A 292 5.31 13.41 7.09
C GLU A 292 4.63 12.23 6.37
N ILE A 293 5.02 11.95 5.11
CA ILE A 293 4.44 10.89 4.31
C ILE A 293 5.02 9.54 4.71
N THR A 294 6.33 9.45 4.91
CA THR A 294 7.04 8.19 5.08
C THR A 294 7.14 7.73 6.53
N ASP A 295 7.23 8.65 7.49
CA ASP A 295 7.50 8.31 8.89
C ASP A 295 6.37 7.48 9.54
N GLY A 296 5.12 7.69 9.12
CA GLY A 296 3.96 6.93 9.61
C GLY A 296 3.52 5.77 8.70
N ASN A 297 4.00 5.70 7.45
CA ASN A 297 3.56 4.69 6.51
C ASN A 297 4.12 3.31 6.87
N TYR A 298 3.31 2.27 6.63
CA TYR A 298 3.73 0.88 6.79
C TYR A 298 4.44 0.39 5.52
N PRO A 299 5.72 0.00 5.59
CA PRO A 299 6.48 -0.42 4.41
C PRO A 299 6.30 -1.93 4.14
N LEU A 300 5.29 -2.31 3.35
CA LEU A 300 4.96 -3.71 3.00
C LEU A 300 6.17 -4.55 2.58
N LYS A 301 7.12 -3.95 1.86
CA LYS A 301 8.32 -4.64 1.37
C LYS A 301 9.20 -5.21 2.49
N ILE A 302 9.13 -4.65 3.70
CA ILE A 302 9.89 -5.19 4.84
C ILE A 302 9.36 -6.57 5.20
N ASP A 303 8.03 -6.75 5.28
CA ASP A 303 7.46 -8.08 5.51
C ASP A 303 7.79 -9.05 4.37
N GLU A 304 7.82 -8.58 3.12
CA GLU A 304 8.19 -9.38 1.94
C GLU A 304 9.65 -9.84 2.02
N TYR A 305 10.56 -8.96 2.45
CA TYR A 305 11.98 -9.29 2.68
C TYR A 305 12.17 -10.28 3.82
N LEU A 306 11.51 -10.02 4.96
CA LEU A 306 11.58 -10.89 6.13
C LEU A 306 10.93 -12.26 5.87
N ALA A 307 9.82 -12.33 5.11
CA ALA A 307 9.21 -13.59 4.70
C ALA A 307 10.16 -14.46 3.85
N MET A 308 11.06 -13.83 3.10
CA MET A 308 12.11 -14.50 2.34
C MET A 308 13.39 -14.74 3.17
N GLY A 309 13.37 -14.46 4.49
CA GLY A 309 14.47 -14.66 5.43
C GLY A 309 15.63 -13.65 5.28
N LYS A 310 15.49 -12.61 4.45
CA LYS A 310 16.59 -11.71 4.10
C LYS A 310 16.95 -10.75 5.23
N PRO A 311 18.25 -10.56 5.52
CA PRO A 311 18.71 -9.45 6.36
C PRO A 311 18.29 -8.14 5.71
N THR A 312 17.77 -7.23 6.52
CA THR A 312 17.13 -6.01 6.01
C THR A 312 17.64 -4.79 6.75
N VAL A 313 18.07 -3.77 6.00
CA VAL A 313 18.48 -2.46 6.53
C VAL A 313 17.46 -1.41 6.10
N ALA A 314 16.99 -0.60 7.03
CA ALA A 314 15.96 0.41 6.73
C ALA A 314 16.20 1.71 7.50
N THR A 315 15.68 2.81 6.94
CA THR A 315 15.65 4.09 7.65
C THR A 315 14.80 3.96 8.92
N SER A 316 15.29 4.49 10.03
CA SER A 316 14.64 4.48 11.34
C SER A 316 13.43 5.42 11.37
N THR A 317 12.34 5.06 10.69
CA THR A 317 11.04 5.74 10.76
C THR A 317 10.28 5.33 12.02
N HIS A 318 9.21 6.06 12.37
CA HIS A 318 8.35 5.70 13.51
C HIS A 318 7.82 4.26 13.41
N THR A 319 7.31 3.87 12.24
CA THR A 319 6.78 2.52 12.01
C THR A 319 7.88 1.46 12.12
N MET A 320 9.07 1.73 11.57
CA MET A 320 10.20 0.80 11.63
C MET A 320 10.66 0.55 13.07
N ARG A 321 10.76 1.61 13.89
CA ARG A 321 11.14 1.47 15.30
C ARG A 321 10.13 0.68 16.13
N ASN A 322 8.83 0.87 15.87
CA ASN A 322 7.78 0.27 16.69
C ASN A 322 7.40 -1.16 16.31
N ILE A 323 7.60 -1.54 15.04
CA ILE A 323 7.17 -2.85 14.54
C ILE A 323 8.38 -3.74 14.21
N PHE A 324 9.40 -3.22 13.53
CA PHE A 324 10.42 -4.02 12.88
C PHE A 324 11.81 -3.98 13.55
N ALA A 325 12.00 -3.18 14.63
CA ALA A 325 13.32 -2.96 15.24
C ALA A 325 14.05 -4.23 15.70
N GLY A 326 13.30 -5.27 16.13
CA GLY A 326 13.89 -6.54 16.56
C GLY A 326 14.31 -7.47 15.42
N HIS A 327 13.96 -7.15 14.16
CA HIS A 327 14.13 -8.05 13.01
C HIS A 327 14.81 -7.36 11.82
N THR A 328 15.15 -6.07 11.95
CA THR A 328 15.82 -5.27 10.91
C THR A 328 16.90 -4.40 11.53
N HIS A 329 17.91 -4.07 10.75
CA HIS A 329 18.89 -3.05 11.12
C HIS A 329 18.33 -1.67 10.77
N LEU A 330 18.28 -0.76 11.76
CA LEU A 330 17.79 0.59 11.57
C LEU A 330 18.95 1.58 11.55
N ALA A 331 18.91 2.52 10.60
CA ALA A 331 19.93 3.54 10.42
C ALA A 331 19.31 4.90 10.09
N ILE A 332 20.01 6.00 10.43
CA ILE A 332 19.56 7.37 10.20
C ILE A 332 20.52 8.12 9.28
N ASN A 333 21.82 8.00 9.54
CA ASN A 333 22.88 8.70 8.80
C ASN A 333 23.74 7.74 7.97
N PRO A 334 24.56 8.23 7.03
CA PRO A 334 25.34 7.39 6.14
C PRO A 334 26.30 6.41 6.87
N GLU A 335 26.90 6.83 7.98
CA GLU A 335 27.82 5.99 8.76
C GLU A 335 27.09 4.80 9.39
N GLU A 336 25.91 5.03 9.96
CA GLU A 336 25.06 3.98 10.50
C GLU A 336 24.58 3.03 9.39
N TRP A 337 24.22 3.57 8.21
CA TRP A 337 23.81 2.77 7.06
C TRP A 337 24.92 1.85 6.58
N LEU A 338 26.15 2.36 6.45
CA LEU A 338 27.30 1.55 6.05
C LEU A 338 27.56 0.43 7.05
N ALA A 339 27.60 0.76 8.36
CA ALA A 339 27.82 -0.23 9.41
C ALA A 339 26.68 -1.27 9.47
N ALA A 340 25.44 -0.86 9.23
CA ALA A 340 24.28 -1.75 9.21
C ALA A 340 24.31 -2.69 7.99
N ILE A 341 24.67 -2.19 6.81
CA ILE A 341 24.82 -3.01 5.60
C ILE A 341 25.96 -4.02 5.79
N ASP A 342 27.13 -3.58 6.27
CA ASP A 342 28.28 -4.49 6.51
C ASP A 342 27.91 -5.61 7.48
N ARG A 343 27.18 -5.31 8.56
CA ARG A 343 26.64 -6.31 9.49
C ARG A 343 25.64 -7.24 8.80
N ALA A 344 24.71 -6.70 8.05
CA ALA A 344 23.69 -7.47 7.35
C ALA A 344 24.29 -8.45 6.34
N VAL A 345 25.38 -8.06 5.68
CA VAL A 345 26.15 -8.95 4.76
C VAL A 345 26.71 -10.15 5.53
N THR A 346 27.23 -9.96 6.75
CA THR A 346 27.74 -11.09 7.55
C THR A 346 26.64 -12.04 8.03
N GLU A 347 25.36 -11.60 8.03
CA GLU A 347 24.19 -12.38 8.42
C GLU A 347 23.50 -13.07 7.23
N ALA A 348 23.96 -12.85 6.01
CA ALA A 348 23.25 -13.30 4.80
C ALA A 348 23.06 -14.83 4.76
N ASP A 349 24.04 -15.60 5.24
CA ASP A 349 24.04 -17.06 5.28
C ASP A 349 23.57 -17.64 6.63
N ASP A 350 23.20 -16.80 7.61
CA ASP A 350 22.78 -17.25 8.93
C ASP A 350 21.33 -17.80 8.88
N LYS A 351 21.23 -19.13 8.87
CA LYS A 351 19.94 -19.85 8.78
C LYS A 351 19.06 -19.66 10.02
N GLU A 352 19.62 -19.44 11.20
CA GLU A 352 18.82 -19.24 12.42
C GLU A 352 18.22 -17.84 12.45
N LEU A 353 18.96 -16.82 12.05
CA LEU A 353 18.42 -15.46 11.86
C LEU A 353 17.40 -15.43 10.74
N ALA A 354 17.62 -16.15 9.63
CA ALA A 354 16.65 -16.26 8.54
C ALA A 354 15.32 -16.86 9.05
N LYS A 355 15.36 -17.95 9.83
CA LYS A 355 14.15 -18.55 10.45
C LYS A 355 13.41 -17.57 11.37
N GLN A 356 14.14 -16.79 12.17
CA GLN A 356 13.51 -15.79 13.05
C GLN A 356 12.80 -14.70 12.25
N ARG A 357 13.40 -14.22 11.14
CA ARG A 357 12.79 -13.24 10.23
C ARG A 357 11.52 -13.80 9.59
N ILE A 358 11.57 -15.03 9.08
CA ILE A 358 10.41 -15.72 8.49
C ILE A 358 9.28 -15.88 9.54
N ALA A 359 9.59 -16.38 10.72
CA ALA A 359 8.61 -16.55 11.78
C ALA A 359 7.93 -15.23 12.19
N PHE A 360 8.70 -14.14 12.22
CA PHE A 360 8.14 -12.81 12.45
C PHE A 360 7.19 -12.40 11.31
N ALA A 361 7.59 -12.54 10.04
CA ALA A 361 6.74 -12.20 8.90
C ALA A 361 5.45 -13.03 8.84
N GLU A 362 5.46 -14.29 9.31
CA GLU A 362 4.27 -15.13 9.40
C GLU A 362 3.20 -14.56 10.34
N THR A 363 3.60 -13.80 11.37
CA THR A 363 2.66 -13.09 12.25
C THR A 363 1.98 -11.91 11.56
N HIS A 364 2.53 -11.41 10.47
CA HIS A 364 2.02 -10.31 9.64
C HIS A 364 1.39 -10.80 8.33
N SER A 365 0.68 -11.92 8.35
CA SER A 365 -0.05 -12.41 7.17
C SER A 365 -1.37 -11.67 6.97
N TRP A 366 -1.88 -11.64 5.71
CA TRP A 366 -3.21 -11.09 5.41
C TRP A 366 -4.32 -11.79 6.20
N GLY A 367 -4.19 -13.09 6.46
CA GLY A 367 -5.12 -13.84 7.30
C GLY A 367 -5.16 -13.31 8.73
N HIS A 368 -4.01 -13.00 9.31
CA HIS A 368 -3.92 -12.43 10.66
C HIS A 368 -4.54 -11.03 10.72
N SER A 369 -4.20 -10.17 9.75
CA SER A 369 -4.76 -8.83 9.64
C SER A 369 -6.29 -8.83 9.51
N VAL A 370 -6.86 -9.68 8.65
CA VAL A 370 -8.31 -9.81 8.47
C VAL A 370 -8.98 -10.38 9.70
N LYS A 371 -8.38 -11.37 10.38
CA LYS A 371 -8.88 -11.89 11.64
C LYS A 371 -9.02 -10.79 12.70
N LYS A 372 -8.00 -9.96 12.85
CA LYS A 372 -8.03 -8.81 13.77
C LYS A 372 -9.12 -7.80 13.41
N ILE A 373 -9.34 -7.54 12.12
CA ILE A 373 -10.46 -6.70 11.65
C ILE A 373 -11.80 -7.28 12.10
N TYR A 374 -12.02 -8.59 11.95
CA TYR A 374 -13.26 -9.24 12.40
C TYR A 374 -13.44 -9.17 13.92
N GLU A 375 -12.40 -9.40 14.69
CA GLU A 375 -12.45 -9.29 16.16
C GLU A 375 -12.86 -7.89 16.63
N ILE A 376 -12.37 -6.84 15.95
CA ILE A 376 -12.77 -5.44 16.22
C ILE A 376 -14.23 -5.22 15.86
N ILE A 377 -14.70 -5.69 14.70
CA ILE A 377 -16.10 -5.56 14.27
C ILE A 377 -17.03 -6.26 15.24
N ASP A 378 -16.72 -7.51 15.63
CA ASP A 378 -17.52 -8.30 16.56
C ASP A 378 -17.61 -7.64 17.94
N SER A 379 -16.49 -7.12 18.43
CA SER A 379 -16.45 -6.38 19.70
C SER A 379 -17.32 -5.12 19.66
N PHE A 380 -17.28 -4.39 18.54
CA PHE A 380 -18.10 -3.20 18.33
C PHE A 380 -19.59 -3.53 18.28
N LEU A 381 -19.98 -4.57 17.52
CA LEU A 381 -21.38 -4.98 17.38
C LEU A 381 -21.96 -5.47 18.71
N LYS A 382 -21.21 -6.23 19.51
CA LYS A 382 -21.63 -6.67 20.85
C LYS A 382 -21.94 -5.48 21.76
N LYS A 383 -21.11 -4.44 21.76
CA LYS A 383 -21.31 -3.22 22.56
C LYS A 383 -22.51 -2.38 22.09
N LYS A 384 -22.89 -2.48 20.82
CA LYS A 384 -24.04 -1.73 20.27
C LYS A 384 -25.40 -2.40 20.60
N THR A 385 -25.38 -3.69 20.96
CA THR A 385 -26.59 -4.47 21.32
C THR A 385 -26.82 -4.56 22.83
N THR A 386 -25.88 -4.16 23.65
CA THR A 386 -26.01 -3.96 25.10
C THR A 386 -26.32 -2.51 25.42
#